data_143f331d54f9017d5559b94875fba03d
#
_entry.id   143f331d54f9017d5559b94875fba03d
#
_cell.length_a   1.000
_cell.length_b   1.000
_cell.length_c   1.000
_cell.angle_alpha   90.00
_cell.angle_beta   90.00
_cell.angle_gamma   90.00
#
_symmetry.space_group_name_H-M   'P 1'
#
loop_
_entity.id
_entity.type
_entity.pdbx_description
1 polymer ?
#
loop_
_entity_poly.entity_id
_entity_poly.type
_entity_poly.pdbx_seq_one_letter_code
_entity_poly.pdbx_strand_id
1 'polypeptide(L)'
;MDVTWRQVTRWRAAAQLLTAPERDPVGVARRLGGIHAQVASSSVGIAAVRGADGVDAALADRTLVRTWAMRGTLHLLPADELGLWCAALTDRESRRRFPPSWERAHGVDGDTLHAITAAIGRVLGPEPLTRTELVARVVEDLGRPEIAEPMATSWGALLKPAAAQGFLCSGPEGTFVSPGPLEQPDTAVANQEVLLRFLRANG
;
A
#
# COMPACT_ATOMS: atom_id res chain seq x y z
N MET A 1 -0.93 35.93 16.80
CA MET A 1 -0.73 34.86 17.84
C MET A 1 0.63 34.25 17.56
N ASP A 2 1.59 34.42 18.45
CA ASP A 2 2.92 33.85 18.27
C ASP A 2 2.94 32.42 18.80
N VAL A 3 3.39 31.48 17.94
CA VAL A 3 3.50 30.06 18.28
C VAL A 3 4.96 29.73 18.49
N THR A 4 5.29 29.16 19.64
CA THR A 4 6.66 28.74 19.98
C THR A 4 6.98 27.35 19.41
N TRP A 5 8.23 27.08 19.13
CA TRP A 5 8.70 25.74 18.73
C TRP A 5 8.33 24.65 19.74
N ARG A 6 8.30 24.96 21.03
CA ARG A 6 7.89 24.03 22.08
C ARG A 6 6.42 23.64 21.93
N GLN A 7 5.54 24.60 21.58
CA GLN A 7 4.12 24.31 21.32
C GLN A 7 3.96 23.45 20.05
N VAL A 8 4.67 23.78 18.98
CA VAL A 8 4.67 22.98 17.73
C VAL A 8 5.12 21.55 18.01
N THR A 9 6.23 21.36 18.73
CA THR A 9 6.76 20.02 19.05
C THR A 9 5.78 19.20 19.89
N ARG A 10 5.17 19.83 20.91
CA ARG A 10 4.15 19.18 21.74
C ARG A 10 2.93 18.78 20.93
N TRP A 11 2.46 19.66 20.07
CA TRP A 11 1.32 19.36 19.21
C TRP A 11 1.61 18.20 18.25
N ARG A 12 2.79 18.23 17.59
CA ARG A 12 3.21 17.13 16.71
C ARG A 12 3.36 15.81 17.45
N ALA A 13 3.93 15.82 18.64
CA ALA A 13 4.04 14.61 19.47
C ALA A 13 2.67 14.02 19.81
N ALA A 14 1.69 14.88 20.13
CA ALA A 14 0.31 14.45 20.39
C ALA A 14 -0.37 13.94 19.11
N ALA A 15 -0.22 14.65 17.98
CA ALA A 15 -0.77 14.23 16.69
C ALA A 15 -0.23 12.87 16.25
N GLN A 16 1.03 12.58 16.59
CA GLN A 16 1.74 11.33 16.29
C GLN A 16 1.56 10.25 17.37
N LEU A 17 0.62 10.43 18.33
CA LEU A 17 0.33 9.48 19.41
C LEU A 17 1.54 9.19 20.35
N LEU A 18 2.51 10.08 20.44
CA LEU A 18 3.68 9.90 21.29
C LEU A 18 3.46 10.35 22.76
N THR A 19 2.39 11.10 23.02
CA THR A 19 2.03 11.60 24.37
C THR A 19 0.69 11.07 24.88
N ALA A 20 -0.10 10.45 24.00
CA ALA A 20 -1.37 9.81 24.30
C ALA A 20 -1.39 8.46 23.56
N PRO A 21 -0.96 7.36 24.23
CA PRO A 21 -0.85 6.06 23.59
C PRO A 21 -2.17 5.54 23.04
N GLU A 22 -2.10 4.90 21.87
CA GLU A 22 -3.16 4.15 21.24
C GLU A 22 -2.79 2.66 21.29
N ARG A 23 -3.62 1.83 21.91
CA ARG A 23 -3.30 0.42 22.13
C ARG A 23 -3.63 -0.47 20.93
N ASP A 24 -4.52 0.00 20.06
CA ASP A 24 -4.90 -0.72 18.85
C ASP A 24 -3.97 -0.34 17.67
N PRO A 25 -3.27 -1.30 17.06
CA PRO A 25 -2.42 -1.02 15.91
C PRO A 25 -3.20 -0.52 14.68
N VAL A 26 -4.50 -0.88 14.55
CA VAL A 26 -5.39 -0.35 13.51
C VAL A 26 -5.65 1.13 13.77
N GLY A 27 -5.93 1.51 15.02
CA GLY A 27 -6.08 2.91 15.46
C GLY A 27 -4.82 3.74 15.17
N VAL A 28 -3.62 3.18 15.47
CA VAL A 28 -2.35 3.82 15.13
C VAL A 28 -2.22 4.03 13.62
N ALA A 29 -2.48 2.99 12.80
CA ALA A 29 -2.41 3.09 11.34
C ALA A 29 -3.37 4.14 10.80
N ARG A 30 -4.61 4.16 11.31
CA ARG A 30 -5.66 5.14 10.95
C ARG A 30 -5.22 6.57 11.26
N ARG A 31 -4.71 6.80 12.47
CA ARG A 31 -4.28 8.12 12.95
C ARG A 31 -3.09 8.68 12.17
N LEU A 32 -2.12 7.81 11.84
CA LEU A 32 -0.92 8.21 11.11
C LEU A 32 -1.13 8.34 9.59
N GLY A 33 -2.25 7.84 9.07
CA GLY A 33 -2.47 7.69 7.64
C GLY A 33 -1.65 6.54 7.04
N GLY A 34 -1.41 5.49 7.86
CA GLY A 34 -0.62 4.30 7.52
C GLY A 34 0.70 4.20 8.30
N ILE A 35 1.11 2.98 8.59
CA ILE A 35 2.40 2.68 9.25
C ILE A 35 3.39 2.23 8.17
N HIS A 36 4.54 2.90 8.04
CA HIS A 36 5.58 2.49 7.11
C HIS A 36 6.09 1.08 7.43
N ALA A 37 6.06 0.17 6.45
CA ALA A 37 6.30 -1.27 6.62
C ALA A 37 7.25 -1.85 5.56
N GLN A 38 8.15 -1.04 4.99
CA GLN A 38 9.16 -1.51 4.05
C GLN A 38 10.10 -2.52 4.71
N VAL A 39 10.41 -2.32 5.99
CA VAL A 39 11.06 -3.28 6.87
C VAL A 39 10.03 -3.72 7.90
N ALA A 40 9.75 -5.03 8.00
CA ALA A 40 8.69 -5.56 8.86
C ALA A 40 8.85 -5.17 10.33
N SER A 41 10.05 -5.28 10.87
CA SER A 41 10.35 -4.89 12.27
C SER A 41 10.12 -3.40 12.55
N SER A 42 10.25 -2.53 11.54
CA SER A 42 9.97 -1.09 11.70
C SER A 42 8.51 -0.82 11.97
N SER A 43 7.59 -1.55 11.34
CA SER A 43 6.14 -1.35 11.57
C SER A 43 5.73 -1.74 12.98
N VAL A 44 6.28 -2.84 13.50
CA VAL A 44 6.08 -3.26 14.89
C VAL A 44 6.65 -2.21 15.86
N GLY A 45 7.87 -1.73 15.62
CA GLY A 45 8.49 -0.67 16.43
C GLY A 45 7.69 0.64 16.41
N ILE A 46 7.18 1.05 15.25
CA ILE A 46 6.35 2.26 15.10
C ILE A 46 5.05 2.14 15.91
N ALA A 47 4.40 0.98 15.92
CA ALA A 47 3.23 0.71 16.73
C ALA A 47 3.58 0.70 18.24
N ALA A 48 4.64 -0.03 18.62
CA ALA A 48 5.05 -0.20 20.01
C ALA A 48 5.40 1.12 20.72
N VAL A 49 6.12 2.05 20.07
CA VAL A 49 6.42 3.37 20.66
C VAL A 49 5.17 4.24 20.86
N ARG A 50 4.03 3.84 20.31
CA ARG A 50 2.71 4.47 20.47
C ARG A 50 1.80 3.71 21.43
N GLY A 51 2.34 2.65 22.04
CA GLY A 51 1.63 1.84 23.01
C GLY A 51 0.79 0.70 22.42
N ALA A 52 0.85 0.48 21.10
CA ALA A 52 0.14 -0.60 20.43
C ALA A 52 1.00 -1.85 20.29
N ASP A 53 0.39 -3.00 20.48
CA ASP A 53 0.94 -4.32 20.20
C ASP A 53 -0.01 -5.09 19.22
N GLY A 54 0.30 -6.35 18.92
CA GLY A 54 -0.60 -7.20 18.13
C GLY A 54 -0.63 -6.88 16.63
N VAL A 55 0.38 -6.22 16.06
CA VAL A 55 0.47 -5.96 14.61
C VAL A 55 0.36 -7.25 13.79
N ASP A 56 1.03 -8.34 14.23
CA ASP A 56 0.99 -9.61 13.53
C ASP A 56 -0.40 -10.27 13.60
N ALA A 57 -1.09 -10.15 14.72
CA ALA A 57 -2.48 -10.60 14.87
C ALA A 57 -3.41 -9.81 13.95
N ALA A 58 -3.29 -8.48 13.91
CA ALA A 58 -4.08 -7.62 13.02
C ALA A 58 -3.82 -7.87 11.53
N LEU A 59 -2.62 -8.34 11.15
CA LEU A 59 -2.33 -8.80 9.79
C LEU A 59 -2.94 -10.17 9.52
N ALA A 60 -2.92 -11.09 10.51
CA ALA A 60 -3.47 -12.44 10.37
C ALA A 60 -5.00 -12.43 10.26
N ASP A 61 -5.69 -11.59 11.03
CA ASP A 61 -7.14 -11.41 11.00
C ASP A 61 -7.61 -10.42 9.91
N ARG A 62 -6.65 -9.84 9.17
CA ARG A 62 -6.89 -8.89 8.08
C ARG A 62 -7.59 -7.59 8.49
N THR A 63 -7.50 -7.16 9.72
CA THR A 63 -7.91 -5.81 10.15
C THR A 63 -6.87 -4.76 9.74
N LEU A 64 -5.59 -5.18 9.58
CA LEU A 64 -4.56 -4.46 8.86
C LEU A 64 -4.18 -5.18 7.58
N VAL A 65 -3.92 -4.42 6.52
CA VAL A 65 -3.35 -4.93 5.27
C VAL A 65 -2.00 -4.28 4.99
N ARG A 66 -1.05 -5.09 4.50
CA ARG A 66 0.25 -4.59 4.04
C ARG A 66 0.22 -4.45 2.53
N THR A 67 0.38 -3.24 2.02
CA THR A 67 0.33 -2.95 0.59
C THR A 67 1.27 -1.81 0.20
N TRP A 68 1.53 -1.65 -1.10
CA TRP A 68 2.21 -0.46 -1.61
C TRP A 68 1.24 0.71 -1.60
N ALA A 69 1.61 1.74 -0.86
CA ALA A 69 0.85 2.98 -0.76
C ALA A 69 1.79 4.18 -0.88
N MET A 70 1.24 5.39 -0.76
CA MET A 70 1.98 6.64 -0.79
C MET A 70 3.16 6.57 -1.76
N ARG A 71 4.24 7.09 -1.62
CA ARG A 71 5.37 7.14 -2.59
C ARG A 71 5.85 5.77 -3.14
N GLY A 72 5.00 4.74 -3.10
CA GLY A 72 5.31 3.38 -3.61
C GLY A 72 6.15 2.54 -2.65
N THR A 73 6.11 2.84 -1.36
CA THR A 73 6.66 2.03 -0.28
C THR A 73 5.56 1.22 0.40
N LEU A 74 5.94 0.09 1.03
CA LEU A 74 5.00 -0.74 1.78
C LEU A 74 4.53 -0.03 3.05
N HIS A 75 3.23 -0.08 3.29
CA HIS A 75 2.57 0.44 4.48
C HIS A 75 1.57 -0.57 5.04
N LEU A 76 1.30 -0.49 6.33
CA LEU A 76 0.13 -1.09 6.93
C LEU A 76 -1.00 -0.06 6.91
N LEU A 77 -2.13 -0.44 6.36
CA LEU A 77 -3.34 0.36 6.28
C LEU A 77 -4.50 -0.39 6.97
N PRO A 78 -5.45 0.30 7.59
CA PRO A 78 -6.70 -0.31 8.01
C PRO A 78 -7.42 -0.93 6.80
N ALA A 79 -7.87 -2.17 6.92
CA ALA A 79 -8.49 -2.88 5.80
C ALA A 79 -9.78 -2.20 5.32
N ASP A 80 -10.58 -1.68 6.25
CA ASP A 80 -11.81 -0.93 5.97
C ASP A 80 -11.59 0.43 5.29
N GLU A 81 -10.35 0.92 5.25
CA GLU A 81 -9.97 2.16 4.58
C GLU A 81 -9.20 1.94 3.28
N LEU A 82 -8.94 0.68 2.91
CA LEU A 82 -8.11 0.38 1.74
C LEU A 82 -8.67 0.98 0.45
N GLY A 83 -10.00 0.98 0.29
CA GLY A 83 -10.67 1.59 -0.87
C GLY A 83 -10.41 3.09 -1.02
N LEU A 84 -10.38 3.83 0.09
CA LEU A 84 -10.01 5.25 0.10
C LEU A 84 -8.59 5.47 -0.43
N TRP A 85 -7.63 4.69 0.06
CA TRP A 85 -6.24 4.78 -0.36
C TRP A 85 -6.05 4.38 -1.82
N CYS A 86 -6.74 3.33 -2.28
CA CYS A 86 -6.72 2.89 -3.68
C CYS A 86 -7.28 3.96 -4.61
N ALA A 87 -8.40 4.61 -4.27
CA ALA A 87 -8.97 5.69 -5.07
C ALA A 87 -7.99 6.86 -5.26
N ALA A 88 -7.32 7.29 -4.18
CA ALA A 88 -6.32 8.36 -4.26
C ALA A 88 -5.06 7.93 -5.04
N LEU A 89 -4.62 6.68 -4.91
CA LEU A 89 -3.44 6.15 -5.62
C LEU A 89 -3.71 5.94 -7.11
N THR A 90 -4.92 5.52 -7.49
CA THR A 90 -5.33 5.34 -8.88
C THR A 90 -5.24 6.64 -9.67
N ASP A 91 -5.65 7.76 -9.09
CA ASP A 91 -5.48 9.09 -9.72
C ASP A 91 -4.01 9.40 -10.00
N ARG A 92 -3.14 9.10 -9.06
CA ARG A 92 -1.69 9.27 -9.25
C ARG A 92 -1.14 8.36 -10.35
N GLU A 93 -1.52 7.09 -10.36
CA GLU A 93 -1.03 6.11 -11.34
C GLU A 93 -1.55 6.44 -12.77
N SER A 94 -2.76 6.98 -12.93
CA SER A 94 -3.30 7.40 -14.22
C SER A 94 -2.48 8.50 -14.90
N ARG A 95 -1.76 9.30 -14.11
CA ARG A 95 -0.87 10.37 -14.61
C ARG A 95 0.57 9.91 -14.82
N ARG A 96 0.87 8.65 -14.54
CA ARG A 96 2.23 8.10 -14.63
C ARG A 96 2.69 8.08 -16.08
N ARG A 97 3.97 8.40 -16.30
CA ARG A 97 4.63 8.34 -17.60
C ARG A 97 5.66 7.22 -17.58
N PHE A 98 5.80 6.55 -18.71
CA PHE A 98 6.75 5.47 -18.91
C PHE A 98 7.76 5.89 -20.00
N PRO A 99 8.82 6.63 -19.63
CA PRO A 99 9.84 7.02 -20.60
C PRO A 99 10.67 5.79 -21.04
N PRO A 100 11.35 5.84 -22.20
CA PRO A 100 12.15 4.73 -22.70
C PRO A 100 13.22 4.21 -21.72
N SER A 101 13.71 5.07 -20.81
CA SER A 101 14.62 4.65 -19.73
C SER A 101 13.97 3.73 -18.72
N TRP A 102 12.67 3.96 -18.41
CA TRP A 102 11.90 3.12 -17.52
C TRP A 102 11.63 1.75 -18.18
N GLU A 103 11.23 1.75 -19.44
CA GLU A 103 10.97 0.52 -20.21
C GLU A 103 12.22 -0.35 -20.26
N ARG A 104 13.38 0.23 -20.59
CA ARG A 104 14.65 -0.51 -20.58
C ARG A 104 15.03 -1.07 -19.20
N ALA A 105 14.72 -0.34 -18.14
CA ALA A 105 15.05 -0.79 -16.78
C ALA A 105 14.13 -1.90 -16.26
N HIS A 106 12.91 -2.03 -16.79
CA HIS A 106 11.90 -2.97 -16.30
C HIS A 106 11.50 -4.05 -17.30
N GLY A 107 12.00 -3.97 -18.56
CA GLY A 107 11.78 -4.97 -19.59
C GLY A 107 10.35 -5.00 -20.17
N VAL A 108 9.52 -4.01 -19.86
CA VAL A 108 8.14 -3.90 -20.36
C VAL A 108 7.80 -2.43 -20.65
N ASP A 109 6.92 -2.20 -21.63
CA ASP A 109 6.33 -0.90 -21.92
C ASP A 109 5.08 -0.61 -21.05
N GLY A 110 4.51 0.58 -21.19
CA GLY A 110 3.33 1.01 -20.44
C GLY A 110 2.10 0.15 -20.71
N ASP A 111 1.87 -0.23 -21.98
CA ASP A 111 0.71 -1.05 -22.38
C ASP A 111 0.81 -2.47 -21.79
N THR A 112 2.00 -3.04 -21.83
CA THR A 112 2.28 -4.33 -21.18
C THR A 112 2.08 -4.25 -19.67
N LEU A 113 2.50 -3.17 -19.02
CA LEU A 113 2.26 -2.97 -17.57
C LEU A 113 0.75 -2.89 -17.26
N HIS A 114 -0.03 -2.20 -18.09
CA HIS A 114 -1.49 -2.14 -17.94
C HIS A 114 -2.12 -3.54 -18.11
N ALA A 115 -1.67 -4.31 -19.10
CA ALA A 115 -2.13 -5.69 -19.31
C ALA A 115 -1.80 -6.59 -18.11
N ILE A 116 -0.56 -6.52 -17.59
CA ILE A 116 -0.14 -7.23 -16.35
C ILE A 116 -1.02 -6.84 -15.17
N THR A 117 -1.28 -5.55 -14.98
CA THR A 117 -2.11 -5.03 -13.88
C THR A 117 -3.53 -5.61 -13.94
N ALA A 118 -4.15 -5.59 -15.12
CA ALA A 118 -5.48 -6.16 -15.32
C ALA A 118 -5.50 -7.68 -15.13
N ALA A 119 -4.48 -8.39 -15.62
CA ALA A 119 -4.33 -9.84 -15.43
C ALA A 119 -4.22 -10.20 -13.95
N ILE A 120 -3.42 -9.48 -13.16
CA ILE A 120 -3.34 -9.67 -11.70
C ILE A 120 -4.73 -9.59 -11.07
N GLY A 121 -5.55 -8.61 -11.45
CA GLY A 121 -6.92 -8.46 -10.95
C GLY A 121 -7.85 -9.64 -11.31
N ARG A 122 -7.56 -10.37 -12.40
CA ARG A 122 -8.35 -11.55 -12.80
C ARG A 122 -7.89 -12.83 -12.13
N VAL A 123 -6.57 -13.01 -11.96
CA VAL A 123 -6.00 -14.29 -11.52
C VAL A 123 -5.78 -14.39 -10.02
N LEU A 124 -5.72 -13.25 -9.31
CA LEU A 124 -5.45 -13.22 -7.88
C LEU A 124 -6.76 -13.26 -7.08
N GLY A 125 -6.93 -14.34 -6.33
CA GLY A 125 -8.08 -14.57 -5.46
C GLY A 125 -7.74 -14.40 -3.97
N PRO A 126 -8.59 -14.94 -3.08
CA PRO A 126 -8.36 -14.95 -1.64
C PRO A 126 -7.23 -15.89 -1.21
N GLU A 127 -6.90 -16.90 -2.03
CA GLU A 127 -5.82 -17.83 -1.76
C GLU A 127 -4.46 -17.19 -2.02
N PRO A 128 -3.53 -17.22 -1.03
CA PRO A 128 -2.22 -16.64 -1.17
C PRO A 128 -1.40 -17.32 -2.28
N LEU A 129 -0.78 -16.51 -3.13
CA LEU A 129 0.14 -16.98 -4.17
C LEU A 129 1.55 -16.47 -3.88
N THR A 130 2.53 -17.34 -4.03
CA THR A 130 3.94 -16.92 -4.11
C THR A 130 4.14 -16.04 -5.36
N ARG A 131 5.26 -15.31 -5.42
CA ARG A 131 5.60 -14.54 -6.62
C ARG A 131 5.67 -15.44 -7.85
N THR A 132 6.27 -16.62 -7.74
CA THR A 132 6.41 -17.56 -8.84
C THR A 132 5.07 -18.03 -9.38
N GLU A 133 4.14 -18.38 -8.49
CA GLU A 133 2.78 -18.79 -8.86
C GLU A 133 1.98 -17.66 -9.49
N LEU A 134 2.07 -16.43 -8.93
CA LEU A 134 1.42 -15.25 -9.50
C LEU A 134 1.94 -14.97 -10.92
N VAL A 135 3.26 -15.02 -11.11
CA VAL A 135 3.88 -14.83 -12.45
C VAL A 135 3.38 -15.90 -13.43
N ALA A 136 3.37 -17.17 -13.03
CA ALA A 136 2.89 -18.25 -13.89
C ALA A 136 1.44 -18.04 -14.33
N ARG A 137 0.53 -17.68 -13.40
CA ARG A 137 -0.88 -17.40 -13.71
C ARG A 137 -1.06 -16.18 -14.62
N VAL A 138 -0.29 -15.10 -14.42
CA VAL A 138 -0.37 -13.91 -15.27
C VAL A 138 0.16 -14.20 -16.68
N VAL A 139 1.25 -14.98 -16.79
CA VAL A 139 1.79 -15.44 -18.08
C VAL A 139 0.78 -16.28 -18.83
N GLU A 140 0.12 -17.21 -18.15
CA GLU A 140 -0.93 -18.07 -18.73
C GLU A 140 -2.13 -17.25 -19.19
N ASP A 141 -2.63 -16.33 -18.35
CA ASP A 141 -3.79 -15.47 -18.65
C ASP A 141 -3.55 -14.57 -19.87
N LEU A 142 -2.32 -14.06 -20.02
CA LEU A 142 -1.96 -13.17 -21.14
C LEU A 142 -1.42 -13.91 -22.36
N GLY A 143 -1.00 -15.17 -22.23
CA GLY A 143 -0.30 -15.90 -23.31
C GLY A 143 1.05 -15.29 -23.68
N ARG A 144 1.74 -14.61 -22.73
CA ARG A 144 2.94 -13.81 -22.97
C ARG A 144 4.12 -14.26 -22.09
N PRO A 145 4.87 -15.30 -22.50
CA PRO A 145 5.97 -15.84 -21.72
C PRO A 145 7.12 -14.85 -21.48
N GLU A 146 7.29 -13.85 -22.36
CA GLU A 146 8.35 -12.84 -22.25
C GLU A 146 8.24 -11.94 -21.02
N ILE A 147 7.07 -11.85 -20.37
CA ILE A 147 6.90 -11.03 -19.16
C ILE A 147 7.33 -11.75 -17.87
N ALA A 148 7.61 -13.06 -17.94
CA ALA A 148 7.91 -13.87 -16.75
C ALA A 148 9.14 -13.33 -15.99
N GLU A 149 10.25 -13.12 -16.69
CA GLU A 149 11.49 -12.64 -16.10
C GLU A 149 11.38 -11.22 -15.55
N PRO A 150 10.84 -10.22 -16.28
CA PRO A 150 10.55 -8.89 -15.74
C PRO A 150 9.69 -8.92 -14.47
N MET A 151 8.63 -9.70 -14.42
CA MET A 151 7.77 -9.81 -13.24
C MET A 151 8.47 -10.47 -12.05
N ALA A 152 9.33 -11.46 -12.30
CA ALA A 152 10.07 -12.15 -11.25
C ALA A 152 11.11 -11.24 -10.58
N THR A 153 11.78 -10.38 -11.34
CA THR A 153 12.95 -9.60 -10.90
C THR A 153 12.65 -8.15 -10.48
N SER A 154 11.48 -7.61 -10.80
CA SER A 154 11.16 -6.17 -10.76
C SER A 154 11.00 -5.54 -9.37
N TRP A 155 11.38 -6.16 -8.28
CA TRP A 155 11.25 -5.60 -6.91
C TRP A 155 9.89 -4.95 -6.58
N GLY A 156 8.84 -5.37 -7.28
CA GLY A 156 7.49 -4.83 -7.13
C GLY A 156 7.14 -3.68 -8.09
N ALA A 157 8.04 -3.22 -8.95
CA ALA A 157 7.74 -2.14 -9.89
C ALA A 157 6.53 -2.47 -10.79
N LEU A 158 6.39 -3.73 -11.20
CA LEU A 158 5.29 -4.23 -12.02
C LEU A 158 4.04 -4.65 -11.21
N LEU A 159 4.14 -4.72 -9.86
CA LEU A 159 3.03 -5.08 -8.98
C LEU A 159 2.35 -3.86 -8.35
N LYS A 160 3.05 -2.74 -8.24
CA LYS A 160 2.55 -1.51 -7.60
C LYS A 160 1.26 -0.97 -8.22
N PRO A 161 1.08 -0.96 -9.55
CA PRO A 161 -0.19 -0.51 -10.14
C PRO A 161 -1.36 -1.40 -9.74
N ALA A 162 -1.17 -2.73 -9.65
CA ALA A 162 -2.21 -3.63 -9.18
C ALA A 162 -2.57 -3.38 -7.70
N ALA A 163 -1.58 -3.10 -6.86
CA ALA A 163 -1.83 -2.70 -5.48
C ALA A 163 -2.57 -1.35 -5.39
N ALA A 164 -2.20 -0.37 -6.21
CA ALA A 164 -2.87 0.92 -6.25
C ALA A 164 -4.34 0.82 -6.72
N GLN A 165 -4.66 -0.14 -7.57
CA GLN A 165 -6.03 -0.41 -8.01
C GLN A 165 -6.82 -1.30 -7.03
N GLY A 166 -6.19 -1.78 -5.96
CA GLY A 166 -6.84 -2.64 -4.98
C GLY A 166 -6.96 -4.10 -5.40
N PHE A 167 -6.19 -4.55 -6.40
CA PHE A 167 -6.21 -5.95 -6.86
C PHE A 167 -5.27 -6.84 -6.05
N LEU A 168 -4.30 -6.24 -5.34
CA LEU A 168 -3.22 -6.96 -4.70
C LEU A 168 -2.80 -6.34 -3.37
N CYS A 169 -2.64 -7.17 -2.35
CA CYS A 169 -1.92 -6.84 -1.11
C CYS A 169 -0.99 -8.00 -0.72
N SER A 170 -0.14 -7.77 0.28
CA SER A 170 0.70 -8.83 0.82
C SER A 170 -0.13 -9.83 1.62
N GLY A 171 0.09 -11.10 1.35
CA GLY A 171 -0.36 -12.23 2.17
C GLY A 171 0.71 -12.65 3.18
N PRO A 172 0.49 -13.76 3.90
CA PRO A 172 1.47 -14.34 4.82
C PRO A 172 2.74 -14.77 4.07
N GLU A 173 3.85 -14.84 4.79
CA GLU A 173 5.14 -15.40 4.30
C GLU A 173 5.62 -14.83 2.94
N GLY A 174 5.32 -13.56 2.65
CA GLY A 174 5.77 -12.90 1.42
C GLY A 174 4.94 -13.25 0.18
N THR A 175 3.79 -13.87 0.34
CA THR A 175 2.82 -14.14 -0.72
C THR A 175 2.03 -12.89 -1.09
N PHE A 176 1.18 -13.02 -2.11
CA PHE A 176 0.24 -12.00 -2.56
C PHE A 176 -1.18 -12.56 -2.54
N VAL A 177 -2.15 -11.70 -2.23
CA VAL A 177 -3.56 -12.06 -2.12
C VAL A 177 -4.43 -10.89 -2.57
N SER A 178 -5.61 -11.18 -3.10
CA SER A 178 -6.62 -10.15 -3.33
C SER A 178 -7.19 -9.66 -1.99
N PRO A 179 -7.32 -8.36 -1.77
CA PRO A 179 -8.02 -7.84 -0.59
C PRO A 179 -9.54 -8.09 -0.64
N GLY A 180 -10.07 -8.54 -1.78
CA GLY A 180 -11.50 -8.66 -2.02
C GLY A 180 -12.11 -7.39 -2.63
N PRO A 181 -13.43 -7.35 -2.77
CA PRO A 181 -14.15 -6.15 -3.26
C PRO A 181 -13.91 -4.95 -2.34
N LEU A 182 -13.59 -3.81 -2.94
CA LEU A 182 -13.36 -2.55 -2.21
C LEU A 182 -14.38 -1.51 -2.64
N GLU A 183 -15.03 -0.89 -1.68
CA GLU A 183 -15.80 0.33 -1.92
C GLU A 183 -14.82 1.50 -2.04
N GLN A 184 -14.73 2.07 -3.24
CA GLN A 184 -13.85 3.21 -3.51
C GLN A 184 -14.69 4.47 -3.64
N PRO A 185 -14.41 5.53 -2.87
CA PRO A 185 -15.05 6.82 -3.05
C PRO A 185 -14.59 7.49 -4.35
N ASP A 186 -15.28 8.56 -4.73
CA ASP A 186 -14.81 9.43 -5.80
C ASP A 186 -13.36 9.90 -5.53
N THR A 187 -12.55 9.95 -6.58
CA THR A 187 -11.12 10.27 -6.51
C THR A 187 -10.85 11.65 -5.90
N ALA A 188 -11.68 12.65 -6.18
CA ALA A 188 -11.51 13.99 -5.59
C ALA A 188 -11.79 13.97 -4.09
N VAL A 189 -12.80 13.23 -3.65
CA VAL A 189 -13.12 12.99 -2.23
C VAL A 189 -11.98 12.25 -1.56
N ALA A 190 -11.46 11.19 -2.19
CA ALA A 190 -10.33 10.43 -1.68
C ALA A 190 -9.08 11.29 -1.50
N ASN A 191 -8.72 12.08 -2.49
CA ASN A 191 -7.57 12.97 -2.45
C ASN A 191 -7.70 14.03 -1.34
N GLN A 192 -8.88 14.62 -1.17
CA GLN A 192 -9.15 15.58 -0.10
C GLN A 192 -8.99 14.94 1.27
N GLU A 193 -9.58 13.76 1.49
CA GLU A 193 -9.51 13.07 2.78
C GLU A 193 -8.08 12.64 3.12
N VAL A 194 -7.33 12.09 2.16
CA VAL A 194 -5.92 11.71 2.35
C VAL A 194 -5.06 12.92 2.71
N LEU A 195 -5.29 14.08 2.04
CA LEU A 195 -4.60 15.33 2.39
C LEU A 195 -4.94 15.79 3.81
N LEU A 196 -6.21 15.76 4.19
CA LEU A 196 -6.64 16.13 5.54
C LEU A 196 -6.03 15.23 6.61
N ARG A 197 -5.96 13.91 6.37
CA ARG A 197 -5.29 12.96 7.28
C ARG A 197 -3.81 13.26 7.42
N PHE A 198 -3.13 13.52 6.31
CA PHE A 198 -1.72 13.91 6.33
C PHE A 198 -1.50 15.17 7.19
N LEU A 199 -2.32 16.20 7.00
CA LEU A 199 -2.22 17.44 7.76
C LEU A 199 -2.54 17.22 9.26
N ARG A 200 -3.54 16.40 9.58
CA ARG A 200 -3.88 16.06 10.98
C ARG A 200 -2.79 15.27 11.68
N ALA A 201 -2.05 14.44 10.96
CA ALA A 201 -0.97 13.64 11.51
C ALA A 201 0.35 14.40 11.63
N ASN A 202 0.63 15.32 10.71
CA ASN A 202 1.96 15.95 10.59
C ASN A 202 1.98 17.47 10.84
N GLY A 203 0.84 18.14 10.72
CA GLY A 203 0.69 19.56 10.94
C GLY A 203 0.89 20.41 9.74
#